data_a5a92d31207fd47ac1713b71de8a63a9
#
_entry.id   a5a92d31207fd47ac1713b71de8a63a9
#
_cell.length_a   1.000
_cell.length_b   1.000
_cell.length_c   1.000
_cell.angle_alpha   90.00
_cell.angle_beta   90.00
_cell.angle_gamma   90.00
#
_symmetry.space_group_name_H-M   'P 1'
#
loop_
_entity.id
_entity.type
_entity.pdbx_description
1 polymer ?
#
loop_
_entity_poly.entity_id
_entity_poly.type
_entity_poly.pdbx_seq_one_letter_code
_entity_poly.pdbx_strand_id
1 'polypeptide(L)'
;MKLDPIVVSLLDTDLYKFNMDQVIFHKHTDLCGEYYFRCRNEGTVFTKEMFEEINAQIDHLCTLTFRKDELEYLDSIRFIKRDYVEFLRLWRPIRDYVETSLSPEGELSIVVKGPLFSAMQFEIYLLEIVNEVYFRMRYDYDTLLVSARERLDRKIQDFNSGKYTFSFAEFGCRRRLSREWEDEAVRRLATETKNCTGTSNVYLAKKYGLTPIGTYAHEFVQMYQGIDSIPLAYTNHYAMADWYDEYKGDNGTALTDTITTDLFLLDFNRAMVNNFNGVRHDSGDPYAWGEKIIAHYQKYGADPKTKLLLFSDSLDFDRAQALYDYFKDRAKVSFGIGTFCSNDTSEEPLNIVIKLQTVNGRAVAKLSDTPGKAMCRDMDYLEYLKRSVAFRLNREK
;
A
#
# COMPACT_ATOMS: atom_id res chain seq x y z
N MET A 1 28.76 -9.51 5.73
CA MET A 1 28.06 -9.83 7.01
C MET A 1 26.77 -10.53 6.59
N LYS A 2 26.46 -11.70 7.12
CA LYS A 2 25.22 -12.39 6.80
C LYS A 2 24.18 -11.97 7.85
N LEU A 3 23.03 -11.49 7.40
CA LEU A 3 21.93 -11.11 8.29
C LEU A 3 21.07 -12.33 8.64
N ASP A 4 20.40 -12.26 9.78
CA ASP A 4 19.32 -13.19 10.08
C ASP A 4 18.14 -12.98 9.08
N PRO A 5 17.26 -13.97 8.88
CA PRO A 5 16.12 -13.83 8.01
C PRO A 5 15.27 -12.60 8.32
N ILE A 6 15.11 -11.71 7.33
CA ILE A 6 14.34 -10.47 7.44
C ILE A 6 12.85 -10.77 7.44
N VAL A 7 12.39 -11.60 6.51
CA VAL A 7 11.01 -12.07 6.45
C VAL A 7 10.96 -13.49 7.01
N VAL A 8 10.17 -13.70 8.06
CA VAL A 8 10.05 -15.00 8.77
C VAL A 8 8.63 -15.56 8.75
N SER A 9 7.69 -14.83 8.18
CA SER A 9 6.28 -15.17 8.08
C SER A 9 5.69 -14.61 6.80
N LEU A 10 4.85 -15.35 6.12
CA LEU A 10 4.10 -14.84 4.96
C LEU A 10 2.93 -13.92 5.36
N LEU A 11 2.64 -13.76 6.65
CA LEU A 11 1.77 -12.70 7.15
C LEU A 11 2.50 -11.36 7.34
N ASP A 12 3.83 -11.32 7.26
CA ASP A 12 4.63 -10.09 7.39
C ASP A 12 4.50 -9.27 6.10
N THR A 13 3.32 -8.73 5.89
CA THR A 13 2.93 -7.98 4.69
C THR A 13 1.66 -7.17 4.97
N ASP A 14 1.34 -6.24 4.08
CA ASP A 14 0.15 -5.39 4.17
C ASP A 14 -1.14 -6.18 3.83
N LEU A 15 -2.20 -6.00 4.63
CA LEU A 15 -3.50 -6.66 4.43
C LEU A 15 -4.07 -6.46 3.02
N TYR A 16 -3.84 -5.30 2.41
CA TYR A 16 -4.37 -5.03 1.07
C TYR A 16 -3.87 -6.02 0.01
N LYS A 17 -2.71 -6.67 0.21
CA LYS A 17 -2.20 -7.70 -0.69
C LYS A 17 -3.13 -8.92 -0.71
N PHE A 18 -3.53 -9.41 0.45
CA PHE A 18 -4.49 -10.52 0.54
C PHE A 18 -5.85 -10.11 -0.03
N ASN A 19 -6.30 -8.89 0.27
CA ASN A 19 -7.60 -8.45 -0.20
C ASN A 19 -7.67 -8.32 -1.73
N MET A 20 -6.67 -7.72 -2.36
CA MET A 20 -6.62 -7.63 -3.82
C MET A 20 -6.46 -9.01 -4.46
N ASP A 21 -5.59 -9.84 -3.87
CA ASP A 21 -5.31 -11.17 -4.37
C ASP A 21 -6.55 -12.08 -4.33
N GLN A 22 -7.37 -11.98 -3.30
CA GLN A 22 -8.64 -12.71 -3.22
C GLN A 22 -9.57 -12.37 -4.40
N VAL A 23 -9.69 -11.09 -4.78
CA VAL A 23 -10.47 -10.69 -5.96
C VAL A 23 -9.87 -11.26 -7.24
N ILE A 24 -8.54 -11.18 -7.38
CA ILE A 24 -7.83 -11.70 -8.55
C ILE A 24 -7.99 -13.23 -8.64
N PHE A 25 -7.85 -13.93 -7.52
CA PHE A 25 -8.05 -15.37 -7.44
C PHE A 25 -9.47 -15.80 -7.85
N HIS A 26 -10.49 -15.04 -7.49
CA HIS A 26 -11.87 -15.39 -7.84
C HIS A 26 -12.28 -15.00 -9.26
N LYS A 27 -11.66 -13.95 -9.84
CA LYS A 27 -12.18 -13.34 -11.07
C LYS A 27 -11.17 -13.22 -12.22
N HIS A 28 -9.87 -13.23 -11.93
CA HIS A 28 -8.83 -12.81 -12.88
C HIS A 28 -7.57 -13.67 -12.82
N THR A 29 -7.72 -14.99 -12.67
CA THR A 29 -6.58 -15.93 -12.56
C THR A 29 -5.76 -16.07 -13.83
N ASP A 30 -6.27 -15.60 -14.96
CA ASP A 30 -5.62 -15.60 -16.28
C ASP A 30 -4.68 -14.43 -16.51
N LEU A 31 -4.65 -13.45 -15.58
CA LEU A 31 -3.79 -12.29 -15.70
C LEU A 31 -2.34 -12.62 -15.31
N CYS A 32 -1.39 -12.13 -16.12
CA CYS A 32 0.05 -12.10 -15.82
C CYS A 32 0.51 -10.66 -15.64
N GLY A 33 1.39 -10.41 -14.66
CA GLY A 33 1.90 -9.06 -14.35
C GLY A 33 3.41 -8.99 -14.35
N GLU A 34 3.94 -7.81 -14.68
CA GLU A 34 5.35 -7.48 -14.50
C GLU A 34 5.49 -6.26 -13.60
N TYR A 35 6.28 -6.40 -12.56
CA TYR A 35 6.56 -5.39 -11.56
C TYR A 35 8.03 -5.00 -11.60
N TYR A 36 8.31 -3.70 -11.43
CA TYR A 36 9.68 -3.18 -11.47
C TYR A 36 9.99 -2.38 -10.20
N PHE A 37 11.13 -2.68 -9.62
CA PHE A 37 11.71 -1.90 -8.53
C PHE A 37 12.22 -0.56 -9.03
N ARG A 38 12.11 0.47 -8.19
CA ARG A 38 12.71 1.77 -8.40
C ARG A 38 13.11 2.41 -7.07
N CYS A 39 14.37 2.82 -6.95
CA CYS A 39 14.83 3.75 -5.93
C CYS A 39 14.74 5.18 -6.47
N ARG A 40 14.19 6.10 -5.68
CA ARG A 40 13.99 7.50 -6.08
C ARG A 40 14.94 8.46 -5.39
N ASN A 41 15.73 7.99 -4.41
CA ASN A 41 16.77 8.79 -3.79
C ASN A 41 17.96 8.86 -4.77
N GLU A 42 18.31 10.07 -5.19
CA GLU A 42 19.48 10.30 -6.05
C GLU A 42 20.77 9.92 -5.31
N GLY A 43 21.71 9.32 -6.01
CA GLY A 43 23.00 8.92 -5.42
C GLY A 43 22.97 7.70 -4.49
N THR A 44 21.85 7.00 -4.38
CA THR A 44 21.80 5.72 -3.65
C THR A 44 22.58 4.65 -4.40
N VAL A 45 23.57 4.05 -3.73
CA VAL A 45 24.43 2.99 -4.28
C VAL A 45 24.28 1.74 -3.44
N PHE A 46 23.99 0.62 -4.10
CA PHE A 46 24.00 -0.71 -3.52
C PHE A 46 25.36 -1.36 -3.80
N THR A 47 26.01 -1.89 -2.76
CA THR A 47 27.28 -2.61 -2.95
C THR A 47 27.04 -4.04 -3.41
N LYS A 48 28.10 -4.70 -3.86
CA LYS A 48 28.04 -6.12 -4.25
C LYS A 48 27.61 -7.00 -3.06
N GLU A 49 28.11 -6.70 -1.88
CA GLU A 49 27.78 -7.41 -0.64
C GLU A 49 26.29 -7.25 -0.27
N MET A 50 25.73 -6.03 -0.42
CA MET A 50 24.31 -5.79 -0.26
C MET A 50 23.47 -6.59 -1.28
N PHE A 51 23.91 -6.60 -2.52
CA PHE A 51 23.24 -7.38 -3.58
C PHE A 51 23.23 -8.89 -3.31
N GLU A 52 24.38 -9.44 -2.86
CA GLU A 52 24.48 -10.84 -2.48
C GLU A 52 23.56 -11.16 -1.29
N GLU A 53 23.51 -10.28 -0.28
CA GLU A 53 22.63 -10.44 0.86
C GLU A 53 21.16 -10.34 0.48
N ILE A 54 20.76 -9.36 -0.35
CA ILE A 54 19.38 -9.23 -0.88
C ILE A 54 18.96 -10.54 -1.55
N ASN A 55 19.80 -11.12 -2.40
CA ASN A 55 19.48 -12.39 -3.08
C ASN A 55 19.35 -13.55 -2.08
N ALA A 56 20.22 -13.63 -1.08
CA ALA A 56 20.14 -14.65 -0.03
C ALA A 56 18.82 -14.55 0.77
N GLN A 57 18.37 -13.32 1.05
CA GLN A 57 17.09 -13.07 1.72
C GLN A 57 15.88 -13.41 0.83
N ILE A 58 15.97 -13.14 -0.49
CA ILE A 58 14.94 -13.55 -1.46
C ILE A 58 14.87 -15.08 -1.57
N ASP A 59 16.03 -15.75 -1.61
CA ASP A 59 16.09 -17.21 -1.63
C ASP A 59 15.45 -17.80 -0.36
N HIS A 60 15.72 -17.20 0.83
CA HIS A 60 15.07 -17.59 2.06
C HIS A 60 13.54 -17.37 2.01
N LEU A 61 13.07 -16.19 1.57
CA LEU A 61 11.64 -15.89 1.40
C LEU A 61 10.95 -17.00 0.60
N CYS A 62 11.58 -17.47 -0.47
CA CYS A 62 11.03 -18.50 -1.35
C CYS A 62 11.02 -19.91 -0.73
N THR A 63 11.57 -20.10 0.47
CA THR A 63 11.41 -21.34 1.26
C THR A 63 10.20 -21.33 2.18
N LEU A 64 9.59 -20.16 2.41
CA LEU A 64 8.50 -20.01 3.35
C LEU A 64 7.18 -20.57 2.80
N THR A 65 6.35 -21.06 3.71
CA THR A 65 4.96 -21.45 3.48
C THR A 65 4.09 -20.93 4.60
N PHE A 66 2.80 -20.73 4.35
CA PHE A 66 1.87 -20.35 5.42
C PHE A 66 1.80 -21.44 6.49
N ARG A 67 1.98 -21.04 7.74
CA ARG A 67 1.79 -21.91 8.90
C ARG A 67 0.30 -22.09 9.20
N LYS A 68 -0.03 -23.18 9.90
CA LYS A 68 -1.41 -23.48 10.25
C LYS A 68 -2.09 -22.34 11.02
N ASP A 69 -1.40 -21.79 12.01
CA ASP A 69 -1.89 -20.67 12.83
C ASP A 69 -2.04 -19.35 12.09
N GLU A 70 -1.31 -19.18 10.99
CA GLU A 70 -1.42 -18.04 10.08
C GLU A 70 -2.67 -18.15 9.20
N LEU A 71 -2.93 -19.35 8.67
CA LEU A 71 -4.15 -19.62 7.89
C LEU A 71 -5.39 -19.53 8.75
N GLU A 72 -5.37 -20.07 9.99
CA GLU A 72 -6.46 -19.94 10.94
C GLU A 72 -6.76 -18.47 11.29
N TYR A 73 -5.73 -17.63 11.40
CA TYR A 73 -5.91 -16.19 11.60
C TYR A 73 -6.56 -15.53 10.39
N LEU A 74 -6.10 -15.80 9.16
CA LEU A 74 -6.73 -15.27 7.95
C LEU A 74 -8.19 -15.71 7.83
N ASP A 75 -8.50 -16.99 8.09
CA ASP A 75 -9.88 -17.53 8.09
C ASP A 75 -10.78 -16.86 9.15
N SER A 76 -10.20 -16.32 10.22
CA SER A 76 -10.93 -15.58 11.26
C SER A 76 -11.32 -14.15 10.83
N ILE A 77 -10.70 -13.60 9.80
CA ILE A 77 -11.03 -12.27 9.27
C ILE A 77 -12.29 -12.39 8.42
N ARG A 78 -13.38 -11.77 8.87
CA ARG A 78 -14.75 -11.94 8.34
C ARG A 78 -14.88 -11.88 6.81
N PHE A 79 -14.07 -11.07 6.15
CA PHE A 79 -14.17 -10.83 4.70
C PHE A 79 -13.12 -11.63 3.90
N ILE A 80 -12.22 -12.35 4.53
CA ILE A 80 -11.33 -13.31 3.86
C ILE A 80 -12.11 -14.62 3.69
N LYS A 81 -12.24 -15.08 2.45
CA LYS A 81 -13.04 -16.27 2.14
C LYS A 81 -12.23 -17.54 2.31
N ARG A 82 -12.91 -18.59 2.79
CA ARG A 82 -12.27 -19.86 3.11
C ARG A 82 -11.61 -20.54 1.91
N ASP A 83 -12.20 -20.49 0.75
CA ASP A 83 -11.64 -21.05 -0.48
C ASP A 83 -10.32 -20.37 -0.88
N TYR A 84 -10.23 -19.05 -0.67
CA TYR A 84 -8.98 -18.33 -0.82
C TYR A 84 -7.92 -18.74 0.23
N VAL A 85 -8.32 -18.96 1.48
CA VAL A 85 -7.41 -19.47 2.53
C VAL A 85 -6.90 -20.88 2.18
N GLU A 86 -7.75 -21.74 1.62
CA GLU A 86 -7.32 -23.07 1.14
C GLU A 86 -6.36 -22.98 -0.06
N PHE A 87 -6.54 -21.99 -0.95
CA PHE A 87 -5.54 -21.70 -1.99
C PHE A 87 -4.20 -21.27 -1.37
N LEU A 88 -4.20 -20.35 -0.39
CA LEU A 88 -2.98 -19.90 0.29
C LEU A 88 -2.24 -21.04 1.00
N ARG A 89 -2.93 -22.10 1.44
CA ARG A 89 -2.31 -23.30 2.02
C ARG A 89 -1.33 -23.99 1.06
N LEU A 90 -1.58 -23.89 -0.25
CA LEU A 90 -0.76 -24.49 -1.30
C LEU A 90 0.19 -23.48 -1.93
N TRP A 91 -0.07 -22.19 -1.75
CA TRP A 91 0.71 -21.12 -2.34
C TRP A 91 2.07 -20.95 -1.62
N ARG A 92 3.07 -20.61 -2.40
CA ARG A 92 4.39 -20.21 -1.92
C ARG A 92 5.05 -19.24 -2.90
N PRO A 93 5.94 -18.36 -2.44
CA PRO A 93 6.75 -17.53 -3.33
C PRO A 93 7.63 -18.40 -4.24
N ILE A 94 7.64 -18.10 -5.53
CA ILE A 94 8.43 -18.84 -6.53
C ILE A 94 9.62 -17.98 -6.93
N ARG A 95 10.86 -18.47 -6.69
CA ARG A 95 12.09 -17.71 -6.95
C ARG A 95 12.25 -17.33 -8.42
N ASP A 96 11.83 -18.17 -9.33
CA ASP A 96 11.94 -17.96 -10.78
C ASP A 96 11.12 -16.78 -11.31
N TYR A 97 10.19 -16.24 -10.49
CA TYR A 97 9.48 -15.02 -10.83
C TYR A 97 10.28 -13.76 -10.56
N VAL A 98 11.40 -13.83 -9.82
CA VAL A 98 12.19 -12.66 -9.38
C VAL A 98 13.54 -12.65 -10.09
N GLU A 99 13.73 -11.69 -10.97
CA GLU A 99 15.00 -11.39 -11.60
C GLU A 99 15.68 -10.22 -10.91
N THR A 100 16.98 -10.34 -10.61
CA THR A 100 17.75 -9.29 -9.95
C THR A 100 19.05 -9.01 -10.70
N SER A 101 19.46 -7.74 -10.73
CA SER A 101 20.78 -7.36 -11.26
C SER A 101 21.31 -6.11 -10.54
N LEU A 102 22.63 -5.95 -10.58
CA LEU A 102 23.33 -4.79 -10.05
C LEU A 102 24.22 -4.21 -11.15
N SER A 103 24.06 -2.93 -11.44
CA SER A 103 24.92 -2.25 -12.43
C SER A 103 26.31 -1.99 -11.85
N PRO A 104 27.34 -1.73 -12.69
CA PRO A 104 28.67 -1.33 -12.21
C PRO A 104 28.64 -0.07 -11.35
N GLU A 105 27.67 0.81 -11.54
CA GLU A 105 27.45 2.05 -10.80
C GLU A 105 26.71 1.82 -9.47
N GLY A 106 26.27 0.59 -9.19
CA GLY A 106 25.55 0.23 -7.96
C GLY A 106 24.04 0.47 -8.04
N GLU A 107 23.46 0.52 -9.22
CA GLU A 107 22.01 0.59 -9.38
C GLU A 107 21.40 -0.81 -9.27
N LEU A 108 20.53 -1.01 -8.28
CA LEU A 108 19.78 -2.25 -8.09
C LEU A 108 18.57 -2.30 -9.01
N SER A 109 18.45 -3.40 -9.74
CA SER A 109 17.25 -3.74 -10.51
C SER A 109 16.62 -5.01 -9.96
N ILE A 110 15.30 -4.96 -9.73
CA ILE A 110 14.48 -6.14 -9.41
C ILE A 110 13.25 -6.11 -10.31
N VAL A 111 13.01 -7.21 -10.99
CA VAL A 111 11.83 -7.43 -11.83
C VAL A 111 11.09 -8.67 -11.31
N VAL A 112 9.80 -8.54 -11.09
CA VAL A 112 8.94 -9.67 -10.72
C VAL A 112 7.97 -9.92 -11.86
N LYS A 113 7.92 -11.15 -12.38
CA LYS A 113 7.09 -11.54 -13.53
C LYS A 113 6.43 -12.88 -13.30
N GLY A 114 5.13 -12.95 -13.47
CA GLY A 114 4.38 -14.20 -13.31
C GLY A 114 2.88 -13.99 -13.30
N PRO A 115 2.10 -15.05 -12.98
CA PRO A 115 0.67 -14.92 -12.72
C PRO A 115 0.42 -13.80 -11.72
N LEU A 116 -0.53 -12.91 -12.02
CA LEU A 116 -0.70 -11.67 -11.26
C LEU A 116 -0.95 -11.94 -9.76
N PHE A 117 -1.80 -12.92 -9.45
CA PHE A 117 -2.11 -13.34 -8.07
C PHE A 117 -0.87 -13.83 -7.29
N SER A 118 0.21 -14.21 -7.96
CA SER A 118 1.45 -14.64 -7.32
C SER A 118 2.52 -13.54 -7.35
N ALA A 119 2.68 -12.85 -8.47
CA ALA A 119 3.70 -11.81 -8.65
C ALA A 119 3.46 -10.61 -7.73
N MET A 120 2.19 -10.21 -7.51
CA MET A 120 1.84 -9.07 -6.67
C MET A 120 2.25 -9.23 -5.20
N GLN A 121 2.32 -10.45 -4.70
CA GLN A 121 2.66 -10.73 -3.31
C GLN A 121 4.11 -10.35 -2.97
N PHE A 122 4.99 -10.31 -3.95
CA PHE A 122 6.41 -10.01 -3.73
C PHE A 122 6.70 -8.56 -3.35
N GLU A 123 5.82 -7.59 -3.69
CA GLU A 123 6.12 -6.15 -3.52
C GLU A 123 6.61 -5.82 -2.11
N ILE A 124 5.84 -6.19 -1.09
CA ILE A 124 6.11 -5.78 0.28
C ILE A 124 7.37 -6.46 0.80
N TYR A 125 7.46 -7.78 0.67
CA TYR A 125 8.63 -8.55 1.13
C TYR A 125 9.93 -8.06 0.50
N LEU A 126 9.94 -7.78 -0.81
CA LEU A 126 11.15 -7.31 -1.49
C LEU A 126 11.54 -5.90 -1.05
N LEU A 127 10.56 -5.02 -0.80
CA LEU A 127 10.84 -3.67 -0.30
C LEU A 127 11.39 -3.70 1.13
N GLU A 128 10.86 -4.56 2.00
CA GLU A 128 11.37 -4.78 3.35
C GLU A 128 12.82 -5.31 3.32
N ILE A 129 13.07 -6.33 2.51
CA ILE A 129 14.41 -6.92 2.35
C ILE A 129 15.41 -5.86 1.88
N VAL A 130 15.08 -5.13 0.82
CA VAL A 130 15.98 -4.10 0.25
C VAL A 130 16.24 -3.00 1.27
N ASN A 131 15.20 -2.52 1.95
CA ASN A 131 15.33 -1.43 2.91
C ASN A 131 16.17 -1.85 4.12
N GLU A 132 15.86 -2.99 4.73
CA GLU A 132 16.57 -3.45 5.93
C GLU A 132 18.02 -3.80 5.62
N VAL A 133 18.32 -4.50 4.50
CA VAL A 133 19.72 -4.77 4.08
C VAL A 133 20.48 -3.47 3.88
N TYR A 134 19.89 -2.47 3.22
CA TYR A 134 20.53 -1.19 2.99
C TYR A 134 20.90 -0.51 4.31
N PHE A 135 19.96 -0.36 5.24
CA PHE A 135 20.20 0.35 6.49
C PHE A 135 21.19 -0.38 7.40
N ARG A 136 21.08 -1.71 7.54
CA ARG A 136 21.98 -2.50 8.40
C ARG A 136 23.40 -2.58 7.86
N MET A 137 23.61 -2.52 6.56
CA MET A 137 24.94 -2.62 5.96
C MET A 137 25.57 -1.25 5.65
N ARG A 138 24.79 -0.18 5.63
CA ARG A 138 25.26 1.18 5.31
C ARG A 138 25.61 2.01 6.53
N TYR A 139 24.86 1.82 7.62
CA TYR A 139 24.92 2.67 8.81
C TYR A 139 25.24 1.86 10.08
N ASP A 140 25.63 2.58 11.14
CA ASP A 140 25.64 2.02 12.49
C ASP A 140 24.20 1.85 12.97
N TYR A 141 23.71 0.61 12.88
CA TYR A 141 22.33 0.27 13.14
C TYR A 141 21.89 0.57 14.59
N ASP A 142 22.79 0.39 15.57
CA ASP A 142 22.47 0.67 16.96
C ASP A 142 22.25 2.17 17.20
N THR A 143 23.03 3.02 16.55
CA THR A 143 22.83 4.48 16.56
C THR A 143 21.51 4.87 15.92
N LEU A 144 21.11 4.23 14.82
CA LEU A 144 19.79 4.46 14.21
C LEU A 144 18.65 4.07 15.15
N LEU A 145 18.74 2.95 15.84
CA LEU A 145 17.72 2.52 16.82
C LEU A 145 17.59 3.50 17.99
N VAL A 146 18.69 4.04 18.50
CA VAL A 146 18.64 5.08 19.55
C VAL A 146 17.84 6.29 19.05
N SER A 147 18.19 6.80 17.86
CA SER A 147 17.47 7.93 17.25
C SER A 147 15.98 7.64 17.02
N ALA A 148 15.68 6.44 16.52
CA ALA A 148 14.29 6.02 16.27
C ALA A 148 13.48 5.96 17.56
N ARG A 149 14.04 5.42 18.65
CA ARG A 149 13.39 5.35 19.97
C ARG A 149 13.14 6.73 20.56
N GLU A 150 14.12 7.64 20.52
CA GLU A 150 13.97 9.01 21.00
C GLU A 150 12.86 9.77 20.25
N ARG A 151 12.72 9.54 18.95
CA ARG A 151 11.66 10.15 18.14
C ARG A 151 10.30 9.53 18.44
N LEU A 152 10.24 8.21 18.65
CA LEU A 152 9.01 7.52 19.04
C LEU A 152 8.55 7.95 20.43
N ASP A 153 9.48 8.11 21.40
CA ASP A 153 9.16 8.60 22.75
C ASP A 153 8.48 9.96 22.71
N ARG A 154 9.00 10.89 21.91
CA ARG A 154 8.39 12.22 21.72
C ARG A 154 7.00 12.12 21.10
N LYS A 155 6.79 11.29 20.10
CA LYS A 155 5.49 11.05 19.46
C LYS A 155 4.46 10.52 20.46
N ILE A 156 4.82 9.54 21.27
CA ILE A 156 3.97 8.96 22.31
C ILE A 156 3.66 10.03 23.39
N GLN A 157 4.65 10.80 23.80
CA GLN A 157 4.45 11.91 24.76
C GLN A 157 3.48 12.96 24.21
N ASP A 158 3.59 13.34 22.94
CA ASP A 158 2.72 14.30 22.28
C ASP A 158 1.26 13.81 22.23
N PHE A 159 1.02 12.52 21.97
CA PHE A 159 -0.33 11.94 22.10
C PHE A 159 -0.85 11.96 23.53
N ASN A 160 -0.03 11.54 24.50
CA ASN A 160 -0.44 11.45 25.90
C ASN A 160 -0.63 12.83 26.55
N SER A 161 0.02 13.87 26.05
CA SER A 161 -0.19 15.26 26.47
C SER A 161 -1.46 15.90 25.88
N GLY A 162 -2.10 15.22 24.90
CA GLY A 162 -3.27 15.74 24.20
C GLY A 162 -2.95 16.72 23.06
N LYS A 163 -1.68 16.85 22.65
CA LYS A 163 -1.29 17.60 21.45
C LYS A 163 -1.91 16.99 20.20
N TYR A 164 -1.95 15.66 20.12
CA TYR A 164 -2.60 14.93 19.03
C TYR A 164 -3.85 14.22 19.53
N THR A 165 -4.97 14.41 18.84
CA THR A 165 -6.30 13.90 19.22
C THR A 165 -6.94 13.01 18.17
N PHE A 166 -6.33 12.90 16.99
CA PHE A 166 -6.79 12.04 15.90
C PHE A 166 -6.45 10.57 16.15
N SER A 167 -7.16 9.67 15.47
CA SER A 167 -6.83 8.24 15.42
C SER A 167 -6.17 7.88 14.11
N PHE A 168 -5.23 6.93 14.13
CA PHE A 168 -4.48 6.50 12.96
C PHE A 168 -4.23 4.99 12.95
N ALA A 169 -3.89 4.48 11.78
CA ALA A 169 -3.31 3.16 11.59
C ALA A 169 -1.85 3.28 11.13
N GLU A 170 -1.03 2.36 11.59
CA GLU A 170 0.35 2.25 11.15
C GLU A 170 0.38 1.57 9.76
N PHE A 171 1.06 2.21 8.75
CA PHE A 171 1.15 1.78 7.35
C PHE A 171 2.59 1.73 6.85
N GLY A 172 3.54 1.40 7.74
CA GLY A 172 4.97 1.55 7.48
C GLY A 172 5.69 0.29 7.00
N CYS A 173 5.01 -0.84 6.89
CA CYS A 173 5.56 -2.17 6.63
C CYS A 173 6.65 -2.17 5.53
N ARG A 174 6.31 -1.77 4.32
CA ARG A 174 7.20 -1.84 3.13
C ARG A 174 8.49 -1.03 3.18
N ARG A 175 8.62 -0.06 4.08
CA ARG A 175 9.81 0.83 4.22
C ARG A 175 10.29 0.90 5.65
N ARG A 176 9.96 -0.09 6.47
CA ARG A 176 10.40 -0.17 7.85
C ARG A 176 11.91 -0.18 7.95
N LEU A 177 12.44 0.39 9.02
CA LEU A 177 13.89 0.35 9.29
C LEU A 177 14.38 -1.10 9.40
N SER A 178 13.65 -1.91 10.18
CA SER A 178 13.82 -3.34 10.30
C SER A 178 12.55 -4.00 10.85
N ARG A 179 12.48 -5.33 10.74
CA ARG A 179 11.40 -6.12 11.33
C ARG A 179 11.29 -5.92 12.85
N GLU A 180 12.42 -5.97 13.57
CA GLU A 180 12.43 -5.80 15.02
C GLU A 180 12.02 -4.40 15.45
N TRP A 181 12.41 -3.39 14.68
CA TRP A 181 12.03 -2.01 14.97
C TRP A 181 10.55 -1.75 14.71
N GLU A 182 9.99 -2.22 13.59
CA GLU A 182 8.55 -2.08 13.33
C GLU A 182 7.74 -2.81 14.41
N ASP A 183 8.16 -4.01 14.80
CA ASP A 183 7.54 -4.76 15.90
C ASP A 183 7.53 -3.97 17.22
N GLU A 184 8.67 -3.37 17.61
CA GLU A 184 8.76 -2.50 18.78
C GLU A 184 7.86 -1.26 18.66
N ALA A 185 7.91 -0.58 17.51
CA ALA A 185 7.18 0.65 17.27
C ALA A 185 5.65 0.42 17.29
N VAL A 186 5.17 -0.59 16.58
CA VAL A 186 3.72 -0.94 16.54
C VAL A 186 3.24 -1.34 17.94
N ARG A 187 3.99 -2.20 18.65
CA ARG A 187 3.64 -2.57 20.02
C ARG A 187 3.53 -1.34 20.92
N ARG A 188 4.51 -0.45 20.89
CA ARG A 188 4.54 0.74 21.74
C ARG A 188 3.42 1.73 21.39
N LEU A 189 3.21 2.01 20.10
CA LEU A 189 2.11 2.87 19.65
C LEU A 189 0.75 2.32 20.12
N ALA A 190 0.54 1.01 20.02
CA ALA A 190 -0.71 0.38 20.40
C ALA A 190 -0.93 0.29 21.91
N THR A 191 0.13 0.14 22.71
CA THR A 191 -0.01 -0.05 24.17
C THR A 191 0.19 1.23 24.97
N GLU A 192 0.96 2.18 24.46
CA GLU A 192 1.31 3.41 25.15
C GLU A 192 0.49 4.63 24.69
N THR A 193 -0.33 4.48 23.61
CA THR A 193 -1.30 5.48 23.15
C THR A 193 -2.69 4.87 23.01
N LYS A 194 -3.75 5.72 22.96
CA LYS A 194 -5.13 5.29 22.67
C LYS A 194 -5.51 5.53 21.20
N ASN A 195 -4.61 6.07 20.42
CA ASN A 195 -4.88 6.65 19.11
C ASN A 195 -4.49 5.73 17.95
N CYS A 196 -3.58 4.77 18.17
CA CYS A 196 -3.24 3.75 17.18
C CYS A 196 -4.35 2.68 17.15
N THR A 197 -5.14 2.64 16.07
CA THR A 197 -6.31 1.77 15.94
C THR A 197 -6.02 0.43 15.27
N GLY A 198 -4.84 0.29 14.65
CA GLY A 198 -4.45 -0.91 13.93
C GLY A 198 -3.17 -0.74 13.14
N THR A 199 -2.84 -1.75 12.38
CA THR A 199 -1.69 -1.76 11.47
C THR A 199 -2.06 -2.41 10.15
N SER A 200 -1.36 -2.05 9.07
CA SER A 200 -1.48 -2.75 7.79
C SER A 200 -0.74 -4.10 7.78
N ASN A 201 0.27 -4.26 8.64
CA ASN A 201 1.05 -5.48 8.79
C ASN A 201 0.21 -6.59 9.46
N VAL A 202 -0.13 -7.63 8.69
CA VAL A 202 -1.03 -8.71 9.15
C VAL A 202 -0.39 -9.56 10.26
N TYR A 203 0.94 -9.75 10.20
CA TYR A 203 1.67 -10.47 11.25
C TYR A 203 1.60 -9.73 12.60
N LEU A 204 1.83 -8.42 12.59
CA LEU A 204 1.79 -7.61 13.80
C LEU A 204 0.35 -7.44 14.32
N ALA A 205 -0.62 -7.35 13.43
CA ALA A 205 -2.03 -7.35 13.82
C ALA A 205 -2.40 -8.63 14.57
N LYS A 206 -2.02 -9.81 14.03
CA LYS A 206 -2.19 -11.11 14.72
C LYS A 206 -1.47 -11.14 16.05
N LYS A 207 -0.20 -10.74 16.08
CA LYS A 207 0.67 -10.83 17.27
C LYS A 207 0.16 -10.01 18.45
N TYR A 208 -0.38 -8.83 18.18
CA TYR A 208 -0.81 -7.88 19.22
C TYR A 208 -2.33 -7.76 19.38
N GLY A 209 -3.10 -8.55 18.64
CA GLY A 209 -4.57 -8.48 18.68
C GLY A 209 -5.11 -7.15 18.17
N LEU A 210 -4.40 -6.50 17.20
CA LEU A 210 -4.80 -5.26 16.58
C LEU A 210 -5.72 -5.52 15.39
N THR A 211 -6.45 -4.48 14.96
CA THR A 211 -7.23 -4.55 13.73
C THR A 211 -6.28 -4.51 12.52
N PRO A 212 -6.27 -5.53 11.65
CA PRO A 212 -5.57 -5.45 10.38
C PRO A 212 -6.32 -4.48 9.45
N ILE A 213 -5.61 -3.49 8.89
CA ILE A 213 -6.22 -2.41 8.10
C ILE A 213 -5.61 -2.37 6.71
N GLY A 214 -6.47 -2.31 5.69
CA GLY A 214 -6.06 -2.18 4.30
C GLY A 214 -7.21 -2.53 3.38
N THR A 215 -7.35 -1.80 2.27
CA THR A 215 -8.34 -2.09 1.24
C THR A 215 -7.65 -2.53 -0.06
N TYR A 216 -7.42 -1.62 -1.00
CA TYR A 216 -6.66 -1.89 -2.21
C TYR A 216 -5.68 -0.75 -2.55
N ALA A 217 -4.67 -1.08 -3.35
CA ALA A 217 -3.68 -0.16 -3.86
C ALA A 217 -3.92 0.13 -5.36
N HIS A 218 -3.11 1.05 -5.92
CA HIS A 218 -3.22 1.48 -7.31
C HIS A 218 -3.16 0.33 -8.31
N GLU A 219 -2.31 -0.68 -8.06
CA GLU A 219 -2.15 -1.84 -8.94
C GLU A 219 -3.46 -2.58 -9.21
N PHE A 220 -4.38 -2.60 -8.24
CA PHE A 220 -5.69 -3.19 -8.42
C PHE A 220 -6.51 -2.50 -9.51
N VAL A 221 -6.51 -1.17 -9.53
CA VAL A 221 -7.18 -0.42 -10.61
C VAL A 221 -6.37 -0.49 -11.91
N GLN A 222 -5.04 -0.45 -11.83
CA GLN A 222 -4.17 -0.54 -13.00
C GLN A 222 -4.32 -1.86 -13.76
N MET A 223 -4.56 -2.99 -13.08
CA MET A 223 -4.67 -4.29 -13.76
C MET A 223 -5.80 -4.32 -14.80
N TYR A 224 -6.89 -3.58 -14.57
CA TYR A 224 -8.02 -3.49 -15.51
C TYR A 224 -7.64 -2.83 -16.83
N GLN A 225 -6.54 -2.06 -16.88
CA GLN A 225 -6.03 -1.48 -18.13
C GLN A 225 -5.45 -2.55 -19.08
N GLY A 226 -5.04 -3.71 -18.56
CA GLY A 226 -4.54 -4.84 -19.34
C GLY A 226 -5.61 -5.83 -19.80
N ILE A 227 -6.88 -5.60 -19.46
CA ILE A 227 -8.00 -6.48 -19.83
C ILE A 227 -8.68 -5.94 -21.12
N ASP A 228 -8.65 -6.73 -22.18
CA ASP A 228 -9.11 -6.33 -23.53
C ASP A 228 -10.53 -5.82 -23.61
N SER A 229 -11.43 -6.41 -22.84
CA SER A 229 -12.85 -6.08 -22.85
C SER A 229 -13.20 -4.79 -22.09
N ILE A 230 -12.20 -4.19 -21.39
CA ILE A 230 -12.44 -3.02 -20.55
C ILE A 230 -11.89 -1.76 -21.19
N PRO A 231 -12.76 -0.77 -21.52
CA PRO A 231 -12.29 0.51 -22.02
C PRO A 231 -11.46 1.25 -20.94
N LEU A 232 -10.32 1.81 -21.31
CA LEU A 232 -9.35 2.42 -20.40
C LEU A 232 -9.93 3.49 -19.48
N ALA A 233 -10.86 4.30 -19.98
CA ALA A 233 -11.50 5.35 -19.19
C ALA A 233 -12.54 4.83 -18.18
N TYR A 234 -12.81 3.51 -18.13
CA TYR A 234 -13.79 2.88 -17.22
C TYR A 234 -13.13 1.94 -16.19
N THR A 235 -11.81 1.91 -16.09
CA THR A 235 -11.09 1.01 -15.17
C THR A 235 -11.50 1.19 -13.71
N ASN A 236 -11.74 2.43 -13.24
CA ASN A 236 -12.27 2.68 -11.90
C ASN A 236 -13.63 2.01 -11.68
N HIS A 237 -14.51 2.08 -12.68
CA HIS A 237 -15.86 1.48 -12.61
C HIS A 237 -15.77 -0.04 -12.39
N TYR A 238 -15.00 -0.73 -13.23
CA TYR A 238 -14.85 -2.19 -13.14
C TYR A 238 -14.13 -2.62 -11.86
N ALA A 239 -13.09 -1.91 -11.44
CA ALA A 239 -12.39 -2.18 -10.20
C ALA A 239 -13.33 -2.05 -8.98
N MET A 240 -14.11 -0.99 -8.89
CA MET A 240 -15.08 -0.81 -7.80
C MET A 240 -16.21 -1.84 -7.84
N ALA A 241 -16.69 -2.21 -9.04
CA ALA A 241 -17.74 -3.21 -9.20
C ALA A 241 -17.29 -4.59 -8.71
N ASP A 242 -16.11 -5.04 -9.14
CA ASP A 242 -15.53 -6.31 -8.70
C ASP A 242 -15.22 -6.31 -7.21
N TRP A 243 -14.69 -5.20 -6.67
CA TRP A 243 -14.45 -5.05 -5.25
C TRP A 243 -15.74 -5.15 -4.43
N TYR A 244 -16.78 -4.43 -4.86
CA TYR A 244 -18.06 -4.50 -4.17
C TYR A 244 -18.70 -5.90 -4.29
N ASP A 245 -18.58 -6.54 -5.44
CA ASP A 245 -19.10 -7.90 -5.63
C ASP A 245 -18.40 -8.92 -4.73
N GLU A 246 -17.09 -8.75 -4.50
CA GLU A 246 -16.33 -9.61 -3.61
C GLU A 246 -16.67 -9.39 -2.13
N TYR A 247 -16.71 -8.12 -1.69
CA TYR A 247 -16.75 -7.76 -0.28
C TYR A 247 -18.12 -7.29 0.23
N LYS A 248 -19.10 -7.03 -0.65
CA LYS A 248 -20.48 -6.66 -0.31
C LYS A 248 -20.59 -5.52 0.72
N GLY A 249 -19.65 -4.58 0.72
CA GLY A 249 -19.59 -3.43 1.62
C GLY A 249 -18.57 -3.54 2.75
N ASP A 250 -18.03 -4.73 3.03
CA ASP A 250 -16.80 -4.86 3.81
C ASP A 250 -15.63 -4.26 3.03
N ASN A 251 -14.55 -3.85 3.71
CA ASN A 251 -13.42 -3.17 3.06
C ASN A 251 -13.81 -1.97 2.18
N GLY A 252 -14.88 -1.29 2.52
CA GLY A 252 -15.55 -0.30 1.70
C GLY A 252 -14.86 1.08 1.64
N THR A 253 -13.52 1.15 1.56
CA THR A 253 -12.79 2.42 1.37
C THR A 253 -12.09 2.41 0.02
N ALA A 254 -12.56 3.24 -0.91
CA ALA A 254 -12.06 3.29 -2.29
C ALA A 254 -10.90 4.28 -2.46
N LEU A 255 -9.86 3.87 -3.19
CA LEU A 255 -8.74 4.73 -3.57
C LEU A 255 -9.12 5.58 -4.80
N THR A 256 -8.90 6.91 -4.74
CA THR A 256 -9.49 7.82 -5.73
C THR A 256 -8.56 8.23 -6.88
N ASP A 257 -7.23 8.16 -6.68
CA ASP A 257 -6.25 8.86 -7.52
C ASP A 257 -5.46 7.97 -8.49
N THR A 258 -5.88 6.74 -8.75
CA THR A 258 -5.12 5.86 -9.66
C THR A 258 -5.07 6.44 -11.07
N ILE A 259 -6.21 6.86 -11.60
CA ILE A 259 -6.27 7.60 -12.87
C ILE A 259 -6.30 9.10 -12.56
N THR A 260 -7.36 9.60 -12.00
CA THR A 260 -7.51 10.90 -11.34
C THR A 260 -8.76 10.86 -10.46
N THR A 261 -8.82 11.67 -9.41
CA THR A 261 -10.03 11.81 -8.60
C THR A 261 -11.20 12.31 -9.42
N ASP A 262 -10.99 13.17 -10.42
CA ASP A 262 -12.08 13.65 -11.28
C ASP A 262 -12.72 12.51 -12.09
N LEU A 263 -11.92 11.62 -12.67
CA LEU A 263 -12.45 10.45 -13.38
C LEU A 263 -13.13 9.46 -12.42
N PHE A 264 -12.52 9.23 -11.24
CA PHE A 264 -13.09 8.38 -10.20
C PHE A 264 -14.51 8.84 -9.81
N LEU A 265 -14.74 10.15 -9.65
CA LEU A 265 -16.02 10.72 -9.25
C LEU A 265 -17.11 10.56 -10.32
N LEU A 266 -16.77 10.40 -11.60
CA LEU A 266 -17.77 10.03 -12.63
C LEU A 266 -18.33 8.63 -12.38
N ASP A 267 -17.47 7.70 -11.93
CA ASP A 267 -17.86 6.31 -11.66
C ASP A 267 -18.42 6.11 -10.24
N PHE A 268 -18.07 7.00 -9.29
CA PHE A 268 -18.52 6.95 -7.90
C PHE A 268 -19.95 7.52 -7.76
N ASN A 269 -20.89 6.88 -8.45
CA ASN A 269 -22.29 7.25 -8.53
C ASN A 269 -23.06 6.96 -7.23
N ARG A 270 -24.38 7.23 -7.22
CA ARG A 270 -25.23 7.01 -6.05
C ARG A 270 -25.13 5.61 -5.47
N ALA A 271 -25.06 4.57 -6.28
CA ALA A 271 -24.94 3.19 -5.80
C ALA A 271 -23.60 2.98 -5.08
N MET A 272 -22.49 3.45 -5.65
CA MET A 272 -21.17 3.37 -5.04
C MET A 272 -21.07 4.22 -3.78
N VAL A 273 -21.61 5.44 -3.78
CA VAL A 273 -21.69 6.28 -2.58
C VAL A 273 -22.41 5.58 -1.44
N ASN A 274 -23.48 4.84 -1.72
CA ASN A 274 -24.21 4.09 -0.69
C ASN A 274 -23.46 2.84 -0.21
N ASN A 275 -22.78 2.16 -1.12
CA ASN A 275 -22.15 0.87 -0.89
C ASN A 275 -20.75 0.96 -0.26
N PHE A 276 -20.04 2.06 -0.49
CA PHE A 276 -18.70 2.28 0.10
C PHE A 276 -18.80 3.10 1.39
N ASN A 277 -17.99 2.72 2.38
CA ASN A 277 -17.95 3.38 3.68
C ASN A 277 -17.16 4.70 3.65
N GLY A 278 -16.26 4.84 2.67
CA GLY A 278 -15.41 6.01 2.53
C GLY A 278 -14.50 5.96 1.31
N VAL A 279 -13.59 6.91 1.27
CA VAL A 279 -12.58 7.05 0.21
C VAL A 279 -11.22 7.40 0.78
N ARG A 280 -10.13 7.07 0.03
CA ARG A 280 -8.74 7.29 0.41
C ARG A 280 -8.06 8.31 -0.51
N HIS A 281 -7.41 9.29 0.12
CA HIS A 281 -6.49 10.25 -0.47
C HIS A 281 -5.07 9.68 -0.48
N ASP A 282 -4.40 9.70 -1.64
CA ASP A 282 -3.00 9.25 -1.79
C ASP A 282 -2.16 10.16 -2.72
N SER A 283 -2.71 11.28 -3.17
CA SER A 283 -1.97 12.34 -3.87
C SER A 283 -2.80 13.63 -4.04
N GLY A 284 -2.13 14.73 -4.38
CA GLY A 284 -2.74 16.04 -4.55
C GLY A 284 -2.87 16.82 -3.25
N ASP A 285 -3.59 17.94 -3.29
CA ASP A 285 -3.89 18.74 -2.11
C ASP A 285 -4.99 18.09 -1.28
N PRO A 286 -4.72 17.68 -0.02
CA PRO A 286 -5.68 16.95 0.81
C PRO A 286 -6.91 17.77 1.20
N TYR A 287 -6.79 19.10 1.33
CA TYR A 287 -7.92 19.98 1.66
C TYR A 287 -8.86 20.11 0.46
N ALA A 288 -8.32 20.43 -0.71
CA ALA A 288 -9.11 20.53 -1.95
C ALA A 288 -9.78 19.20 -2.30
N TRP A 289 -9.06 18.07 -2.09
CA TRP A 289 -9.62 16.73 -2.27
C TRP A 289 -10.79 16.47 -1.31
N GLY A 290 -10.60 16.73 -0.02
CA GLY A 290 -11.64 16.50 1.01
C GLY A 290 -12.90 17.32 0.74
N GLU A 291 -12.77 18.62 0.34
CA GLU A 291 -13.89 19.46 -0.08
C GLU A 291 -14.64 18.88 -1.28
N LYS A 292 -13.91 18.44 -2.29
CA LYS A 292 -14.49 17.82 -3.48
C LYS A 292 -15.29 16.56 -3.15
N ILE A 293 -14.75 15.71 -2.26
CA ILE A 293 -15.43 14.48 -1.81
C ILE A 293 -16.68 14.79 -0.98
N ILE A 294 -16.62 15.73 -0.05
CA ILE A 294 -17.79 16.15 0.76
C ILE A 294 -18.89 16.66 -0.15
N ALA A 295 -18.57 17.55 -1.09
CA ALA A 295 -19.54 18.06 -2.06
C ALA A 295 -20.16 16.93 -2.92
N HIS A 296 -19.36 15.93 -3.28
CA HIS A 296 -19.85 14.77 -4.04
C HIS A 296 -20.83 13.91 -3.23
N TYR A 297 -20.56 13.63 -1.95
CA TYR A 297 -21.49 12.94 -1.06
C TYR A 297 -22.83 13.72 -0.96
N GLN A 298 -22.77 15.02 -0.74
CA GLN A 298 -23.94 15.90 -0.66
C GLN A 298 -24.76 15.90 -1.96
N LYS A 299 -24.08 15.94 -3.13
CA LYS A 299 -24.74 15.83 -4.46
C LYS A 299 -25.62 14.57 -4.58
N TYR A 300 -25.22 13.47 -3.97
CA TYR A 300 -25.98 12.21 -3.98
C TYR A 300 -26.90 12.03 -2.76
N GLY A 301 -27.00 13.02 -1.88
CA GLY A 301 -27.86 13.00 -0.70
C GLY A 301 -27.33 12.14 0.45
N ALA A 302 -26.04 11.79 0.44
CA ALA A 302 -25.40 11.11 1.56
C ALA A 302 -24.89 12.14 2.59
N ASP A 303 -25.06 11.84 3.87
CA ASP A 303 -24.48 12.66 4.95
C ASP A 303 -22.96 12.36 5.05
N PRO A 304 -22.10 13.34 4.76
CA PRO A 304 -20.65 13.15 4.83
C PRO A 304 -20.16 12.71 6.22
N LYS A 305 -20.87 13.06 7.30
CA LYS A 305 -20.54 12.65 8.67
C LYS A 305 -20.62 11.14 8.89
N THR A 306 -21.31 10.43 8.01
CA THR A 306 -21.38 8.96 8.03
C THR A 306 -20.26 8.30 7.23
N LYS A 307 -19.52 9.06 6.43
CA LYS A 307 -18.51 8.60 5.48
C LYS A 307 -17.09 8.87 5.96
N LEU A 308 -16.16 7.97 5.62
CA LEU A 308 -14.76 8.06 6.00
C LEU A 308 -13.95 8.80 4.91
N LEU A 309 -13.19 9.79 5.35
CA LEU A 309 -12.05 10.36 4.61
C LEU A 309 -10.77 9.76 5.22
N LEU A 310 -10.10 8.90 4.48
CA LEU A 310 -8.83 8.29 4.86
C LEU A 310 -7.69 9.02 4.15
N PHE A 311 -6.79 9.65 4.89
CA PHE A 311 -5.60 10.29 4.35
C PHE A 311 -4.37 9.41 4.54
N SER A 312 -3.53 9.26 3.50
CA SER A 312 -2.37 8.36 3.54
C SER A 312 -1.14 8.84 2.75
N ASP A 313 -1.14 10.04 2.19
CA ASP A 313 0.01 10.58 1.44
C ASP A 313 0.91 11.44 2.31
N SER A 314 2.15 11.00 2.51
CA SER A 314 3.26 11.80 3.06
C SER A 314 2.91 12.50 4.39
N LEU A 315 2.32 11.76 5.32
CA LEU A 315 1.84 12.31 6.59
C LEU A 315 2.89 12.18 7.69
N ASP A 316 3.06 13.28 8.42
CA ASP A 316 3.51 13.32 9.81
C ASP A 316 2.31 13.58 10.74
N PHE A 317 2.55 13.59 12.05
CA PHE A 317 1.46 13.79 13.03
C PHE A 317 0.95 15.24 13.10
N ASP A 318 1.77 16.24 12.82
CA ASP A 318 1.34 17.64 12.79
C ASP A 318 0.39 17.90 11.60
N ARG A 319 0.72 17.37 10.40
CA ARG A 319 -0.17 17.42 9.23
C ARG A 319 -1.47 16.64 9.47
N ALA A 320 -1.38 15.47 10.08
CA ALA A 320 -2.56 14.66 10.40
C ALA A 320 -3.48 15.40 11.38
N GLN A 321 -2.93 16.07 12.43
CA GLN A 321 -3.72 16.87 13.36
C GLN A 321 -4.41 18.04 12.65
N ALA A 322 -3.69 18.76 11.78
CA ALA A 322 -4.26 19.89 11.05
C ALA A 322 -5.43 19.45 10.14
N LEU A 323 -5.28 18.32 9.44
CA LEU A 323 -6.37 17.75 8.62
C LEU A 323 -7.53 17.25 9.46
N TYR A 324 -7.25 16.64 10.61
CA TYR A 324 -8.28 16.20 11.55
C TYR A 324 -9.10 17.38 12.05
N ASP A 325 -8.46 18.47 12.52
CA ASP A 325 -9.14 19.64 13.01
C ASP A 325 -9.99 20.32 11.94
N TYR A 326 -9.57 20.28 10.69
CA TYR A 326 -10.31 20.84 9.58
C TYR A 326 -11.58 20.04 9.20
N PHE A 327 -11.51 18.70 9.26
CA PHE A 327 -12.59 17.85 8.75
C PHE A 327 -13.45 17.15 9.81
N LYS A 328 -13.01 17.05 11.09
CA LYS A 328 -13.64 16.23 12.15
C LYS A 328 -15.13 16.49 12.38
N ASP A 329 -15.57 17.73 12.20
CA ASP A 329 -16.98 18.11 12.40
C ASP A 329 -17.85 17.87 11.17
N ARG A 330 -17.25 17.48 10.04
CA ARG A 330 -17.87 17.38 8.72
C ARG A 330 -17.86 15.98 8.11
N ALA A 331 -16.93 15.14 8.51
CA ALA A 331 -16.79 13.75 8.05
C ALA A 331 -16.13 12.90 9.13
N LYS A 332 -16.18 11.57 9.00
CA LYS A 332 -15.27 10.69 9.74
C LYS A 332 -13.89 10.83 9.14
N VAL A 333 -12.85 10.95 9.97
CA VAL A 333 -11.48 11.13 9.51
C VAL A 333 -10.58 10.06 10.12
N SER A 334 -9.72 9.47 9.32
CA SER A 334 -8.68 8.56 9.78
C SER A 334 -7.41 8.74 8.93
N PHE A 335 -6.29 8.24 9.42
CA PHE A 335 -4.98 8.42 8.82
C PHE A 335 -4.25 7.07 8.72
N GLY A 336 -3.61 6.83 7.57
CA GLY A 336 -2.62 5.78 7.40
C GLY A 336 -1.23 6.40 7.40
N ILE A 337 -0.42 6.15 8.43
CA ILE A 337 0.88 6.80 8.59
C ILE A 337 1.98 5.73 8.50
N GLY A 338 2.80 5.84 7.45
CA GLY A 338 3.80 4.85 7.12
C GLY A 338 5.19 5.13 7.71
N THR A 339 6.10 5.56 6.88
CA THR A 339 7.54 5.72 7.17
C THR A 339 7.80 6.57 8.43
N PHE A 340 6.94 7.56 8.71
CA PHE A 340 7.03 8.38 9.91
C PHE A 340 6.83 7.57 11.21
N CYS A 341 6.18 6.39 11.16
CA CYS A 341 6.07 5.46 12.29
C CYS A 341 7.21 4.43 12.30
N SER A 342 7.53 3.85 11.13
CA SER A 342 8.36 2.65 11.00
C SER A 342 9.82 2.92 10.60
N ASN A 343 10.17 4.13 10.15
CA ASN A 343 11.54 4.49 9.73
C ASN A 343 11.83 6.00 9.86
N ASP A 344 11.51 6.56 11.01
CA ASP A 344 11.87 7.94 11.37
C ASP A 344 13.13 7.91 12.24
N THR A 345 14.29 8.09 11.61
CA THR A 345 15.61 8.03 12.22
C THR A 345 16.41 9.31 11.97
N SER A 346 17.69 9.34 12.36
CA SER A 346 18.62 10.41 12.00
C SER A 346 18.95 10.44 10.50
N GLU A 347 18.73 9.33 9.79
CA GLU A 347 18.99 9.20 8.36
C GLU A 347 17.69 9.28 7.54
N GLU A 348 17.82 9.73 6.29
CA GLU A 348 16.68 9.81 5.38
C GLU A 348 16.23 8.40 4.96
N PRO A 349 14.93 8.07 5.06
CA PRO A 349 14.43 6.78 4.61
C PRO A 349 14.53 6.63 3.09
N LEU A 350 14.76 5.39 2.63
CA LEU A 350 14.73 5.11 1.20
C LEU A 350 13.31 5.33 0.62
N ASN A 351 13.26 6.05 -0.48
CA ASN A 351 12.04 6.20 -1.28
C ASN A 351 11.99 5.14 -2.37
N ILE A 352 11.85 3.89 -1.96
CA ILE A 352 11.77 2.73 -2.84
C ILE A 352 10.33 2.31 -3.10
N VAL A 353 10.10 1.79 -4.29
CA VAL A 353 8.80 1.25 -4.73
C VAL A 353 9.00 0.06 -5.66
N ILE A 354 8.03 -0.84 -5.68
CA ILE A 354 7.85 -1.84 -6.74
C ILE A 354 6.48 -1.56 -7.36
N LYS A 355 6.42 -1.44 -8.69
CA LYS A 355 5.19 -1.01 -9.37
C LYS A 355 4.88 -1.88 -10.57
N LEU A 356 3.60 -2.25 -10.69
CA LEU A 356 3.02 -2.89 -11.85
C LEU A 356 3.24 -2.02 -13.09
N GLN A 357 3.83 -2.58 -14.13
CA GLN A 357 4.15 -1.90 -15.38
C GLN A 357 3.44 -2.51 -16.59
N THR A 358 3.21 -3.82 -16.56
CA THR A 358 2.45 -4.49 -17.61
C THR A 358 1.48 -5.51 -17.02
N VAL A 359 0.36 -5.72 -17.72
CA VAL A 359 -0.56 -6.82 -17.51
C VAL A 359 -0.83 -7.48 -18.85
N ASN A 360 -0.63 -8.81 -18.94
CA ASN A 360 -0.73 -9.58 -20.18
C ASN A 360 0.10 -8.97 -21.34
N GLY A 361 1.30 -8.44 -21.01
CA GLY A 361 2.20 -7.79 -21.95
C GLY A 361 1.79 -6.36 -22.38
N ARG A 362 0.71 -5.80 -21.84
CA ARG A 362 0.27 -4.44 -22.12
C ARG A 362 0.72 -3.50 -21.02
N ALA A 363 1.15 -2.31 -21.41
CA ALA A 363 1.49 -1.26 -20.46
C ALA A 363 0.27 -0.86 -19.62
N VAL A 364 0.53 -0.57 -18.33
CA VAL A 364 -0.45 0.01 -17.41
C VAL A 364 0.15 1.21 -16.71
N ALA A 365 -0.68 2.18 -16.32
CA ALA A 365 -0.20 3.43 -15.76
C ALA A 365 -1.03 3.91 -14.57
N LYS A 366 -0.35 4.62 -13.65
CA LYS A 366 -0.98 5.53 -12.69
C LYS A 366 -0.83 6.97 -13.21
N LEU A 367 -1.90 7.75 -13.29
CA LEU A 367 -1.84 9.18 -13.64
C LEU A 367 -1.58 10.08 -12.44
N SER A 368 -2.24 9.80 -11.28
CA SER A 368 -2.14 10.61 -10.06
C SER A 368 -2.80 12.00 -10.17
N ASP A 369 -3.22 12.57 -9.03
CA ASP A 369 -3.69 13.96 -8.97
C ASP A 369 -2.54 14.97 -8.81
N THR A 370 -1.32 14.50 -8.55
CA THR A 370 -0.13 15.36 -8.48
C THR A 370 0.50 15.47 -9.88
N PRO A 371 0.60 16.68 -10.47
CA PRO A 371 1.26 16.87 -11.75
C PRO A 371 2.70 16.30 -11.75
N GLY A 372 3.08 15.61 -12.83
CA GLY A 372 4.41 15.02 -12.97
C GLY A 372 4.65 13.71 -12.21
N LYS A 373 3.72 13.25 -11.39
CA LYS A 373 3.83 11.96 -10.67
C LYS A 373 3.24 10.75 -11.44
N ALA A 374 2.89 10.93 -12.73
CA ALA A 374 2.47 9.81 -13.57
C ALA A 374 3.55 8.73 -13.64
N MET A 375 3.16 7.47 -13.56
CA MET A 375 4.08 6.33 -13.58
C MET A 375 3.70 5.37 -14.71
N CYS A 376 4.52 5.35 -15.72
CA CYS A 376 4.47 4.41 -16.84
C CYS A 376 5.85 4.36 -17.51
N ARG A 377 6.26 3.20 -18.01
CA ARG A 377 7.49 3.06 -18.81
C ARG A 377 7.24 3.33 -20.31
N ASP A 378 6.00 3.12 -20.75
CA ASP A 378 5.55 3.38 -22.12
C ASP A 378 4.91 4.77 -22.19
N MET A 379 5.62 5.73 -22.78
CA MET A 379 5.16 7.12 -22.86
C MET A 379 4.05 7.30 -23.90
N ASP A 380 4.04 6.51 -24.97
CA ASP A 380 2.99 6.56 -25.98
C ASP A 380 1.68 6.05 -25.40
N TYR A 381 1.74 4.96 -24.64
CA TYR A 381 0.58 4.45 -23.90
C TYR A 381 0.09 5.48 -22.87
N LEU A 382 1.00 6.11 -22.13
CA LEU A 382 0.62 7.14 -21.14
C LEU A 382 -0.15 8.29 -21.78
N GLU A 383 0.32 8.79 -22.94
CA GLU A 383 -0.38 9.85 -23.68
C GLU A 383 -1.73 9.38 -24.25
N TYR A 384 -1.81 8.14 -24.71
CA TYR A 384 -3.07 7.55 -25.15
C TYR A 384 -4.10 7.46 -23.99
N LEU A 385 -3.66 6.99 -22.82
CA LEU A 385 -4.50 6.94 -21.61
C LEU A 385 -5.01 8.33 -21.23
N LYS A 386 -4.13 9.34 -21.19
CA LYS A 386 -4.51 10.72 -20.89
C LYS A 386 -5.58 11.27 -21.86
N ARG A 387 -5.44 11.00 -23.16
CA ARG A 387 -6.44 11.41 -24.17
C ARG A 387 -7.76 10.71 -23.96
N SER A 388 -7.77 9.41 -23.68
CA SER A 388 -8.98 8.62 -23.41
C SER A 388 -9.72 9.16 -22.19
N VAL A 389 -8.99 9.50 -21.12
CA VAL A 389 -9.52 10.09 -19.88
C VAL A 389 -10.09 11.49 -20.15
N ALA A 390 -9.35 12.35 -20.83
CA ALA A 390 -9.81 13.70 -21.17
C ALA A 390 -11.05 13.69 -22.05
N PHE A 391 -11.14 12.77 -23.00
CA PHE A 391 -12.32 12.61 -23.85
C PHE A 391 -13.56 12.29 -23.01
N ARG A 392 -13.47 11.32 -22.09
CA ARG A 392 -14.59 10.97 -21.21
C ARG A 392 -14.98 12.12 -20.27
N LEU A 393 -14.00 12.77 -19.63
CA LEU A 393 -14.24 13.91 -18.74
C LEU A 393 -14.97 15.06 -19.45
N ASN A 394 -14.66 15.33 -20.73
CA ASN A 394 -15.30 16.39 -21.51
C ASN A 394 -16.72 16.01 -21.97
N ARG A 395 -17.01 14.73 -22.12
CA ARG A 395 -18.31 14.26 -22.60
C ARG A 395 -19.34 14.13 -21.49
N GLU A 396 -18.90 13.83 -20.26
CA GLU A 396 -19.78 13.54 -19.11
C GLU A 396 -19.86 14.71 -18.11
N LYS A 397 -19.21 15.86 -18.41
CA LYS A 397 -19.43 17.14 -17.73
C LYS A 397 -20.72 17.80 -18.24
#